data_5f52691e528677a5a0882f930b53b0df
#
_entry.id   5f52691e528677a5a0882f930b53b0df
#
_cell.length_a   1.000
_cell.length_b   1.000
_cell.length_c   1.000
_cell.angle_alpha   90.00
_cell.angle_beta   90.00
_cell.angle_gamma   90.00
#
_symmetry.space_group_name_H-M   'P 1'
#
loop_
_entity.id
_entity.type
_entity.pdbx_description
1 polymer ?
#
loop_
_entity_poly.entity_id
_entity_poly.type
_entity_poly.pdbx_seq_one_letter_code
_entity_poly.pdbx_strand_id
1 'polypeptide(L)'
;MINRELIRIKVVQLTYAYYQNGSKNIDSAEKELTFSLSKAYDLYNYLLALIVGITQEARRHLEVAQSRATREGTTMPSQKFVYNRFAMQLEGNKMLNDFMETQKKNWNDEPEFLKKIYTQITESQIYKDYMASPEDSYDADRELWRKLYRTLIENNADLDSLLEEQSIYWNDDKEIVDTFVLKTIKRFEEKNQAHQELLPEYDSEEDKEYARKLFRAAVMNADEYQHYMSEASRNWDFSRLAYMDIVIMQIAIAEMMTFPSIPINVSINEYVDISKLYSTPRSAGYINGMLDAIARHLVQTGHLLKHMEPRNNKQ
;
A
#
# COMPACT_ATOMS: atom_id res chain seq x y z
N MET A 1 -8.84 2.82 2.94
CA MET A 1 -7.45 2.41 2.68
C MET A 1 -7.18 2.37 1.18
N ILE A 2 -7.97 1.63 0.40
CA ILE A 2 -7.82 1.58 -1.05
C ILE A 2 -8.12 2.96 -1.63
N ASN A 3 -7.08 3.64 -2.10
CA ASN A 3 -7.14 4.96 -2.72
C ASN A 3 -6.90 4.87 -4.24
N ARG A 4 -7.03 5.99 -4.94
CA ARG A 4 -6.85 6.02 -6.41
C ARG A 4 -5.44 5.68 -6.87
N GLU A 5 -4.41 5.93 -6.06
CA GLU A 5 -3.02 5.55 -6.36
C GLU A 5 -2.89 4.02 -6.41
N LEU A 6 -3.32 3.31 -5.35
CA LEU A 6 -3.31 1.85 -5.32
C LEU A 6 -4.19 1.26 -6.42
N ILE A 7 -5.36 1.85 -6.70
CA ILE A 7 -6.24 1.39 -7.77
C ILE A 7 -5.53 1.48 -9.13
N ARG A 8 -4.86 2.60 -9.44
CA ARG A 8 -4.10 2.76 -10.70
C ARG A 8 -3.03 1.69 -10.84
N ILE A 9 -2.26 1.45 -9.78
CA ILE A 9 -1.24 0.40 -9.74
C ILE A 9 -1.86 -0.96 -10.06
N LYS A 10 -2.95 -1.32 -9.37
CA LYS A 10 -3.64 -2.60 -9.60
C LYS A 10 -4.22 -2.72 -11.01
N VAL A 11 -4.79 -1.66 -11.55
CA VAL A 11 -5.29 -1.64 -12.91
C VAL A 11 -4.16 -1.85 -13.91
N VAL A 12 -2.98 -1.25 -13.71
CA VAL A 12 -1.79 -1.49 -14.56
C VAL A 12 -1.37 -2.97 -14.50
N GLN A 13 -1.21 -3.52 -13.30
CA GLN A 13 -0.81 -4.92 -13.10
C GLN A 13 -1.80 -5.89 -13.75
N LEU A 14 -3.10 -5.71 -13.49
CA LEU A 14 -4.14 -6.61 -14.00
C LEU A 14 -4.38 -6.44 -15.51
N THR A 15 -4.25 -5.25 -16.07
CA THR A 15 -4.33 -5.03 -17.52
C THR A 15 -3.16 -5.70 -18.23
N TYR A 16 -1.94 -5.58 -17.68
CA TYR A 16 -0.78 -6.28 -18.19
C TYR A 16 -0.99 -7.80 -18.18
N ALA A 17 -1.40 -8.36 -17.03
CA ALA A 17 -1.69 -9.79 -16.89
C ALA A 17 -2.81 -10.25 -17.82
N TYR A 18 -3.86 -9.46 -18.01
CA TYR A 18 -4.97 -9.74 -18.90
C TYR A 18 -4.50 -10.01 -20.33
N TYR A 19 -3.58 -9.17 -20.83
CA TYR A 19 -3.04 -9.34 -22.17
C TYR A 19 -2.03 -10.49 -22.27
N GLN A 20 -1.20 -10.67 -21.25
CA GLN A 20 -0.17 -11.74 -21.25
C GLN A 20 -0.79 -13.14 -21.15
N ASN A 21 -1.83 -13.31 -20.37
CA ASN A 21 -2.48 -14.61 -20.18
C ASN A 21 -3.39 -15.03 -21.33
N GLY A 22 -3.58 -14.17 -22.34
CA GLY A 22 -4.45 -14.45 -23.50
C GLY A 22 -5.92 -14.67 -23.12
N SER A 23 -6.31 -14.42 -21.87
CA SER A 23 -7.70 -14.48 -21.43
C SER A 23 -8.44 -13.26 -21.95
N LYS A 24 -9.52 -13.51 -22.70
CA LYS A 24 -10.37 -12.43 -23.25
C LYS A 24 -11.64 -12.20 -22.42
N ASN A 25 -11.74 -12.79 -21.24
CA ASN A 25 -12.92 -12.63 -20.37
C ASN A 25 -12.72 -11.44 -19.44
N ILE A 26 -13.26 -10.30 -19.83
CA ILE A 26 -13.17 -9.05 -19.06
C ILE A 26 -13.87 -9.14 -17.70
N ASP A 27 -14.96 -9.90 -17.59
CA ASP A 27 -15.70 -10.02 -16.34
C ASP A 27 -14.91 -10.84 -15.30
N SER A 28 -14.17 -11.86 -15.75
CA SER A 28 -13.26 -12.62 -14.87
C SER A 28 -12.09 -11.75 -14.41
N ALA A 29 -11.52 -10.95 -15.31
CA ALA A 29 -10.42 -10.04 -14.98
C ALA A 29 -10.86 -8.91 -14.03
N GLU A 30 -12.11 -8.41 -14.18
CA GLU A 30 -12.67 -7.43 -13.23
C GLU A 30 -12.86 -8.02 -11.83
N LYS A 31 -13.31 -9.28 -11.73
CA LYS A 31 -13.40 -9.98 -10.45
C LYS A 31 -12.01 -10.15 -9.83
N GLU A 32 -11.01 -10.48 -10.63
CA GLU A 32 -9.63 -10.59 -10.20
C GLU A 32 -9.08 -9.24 -9.69
N LEU A 33 -9.40 -8.13 -10.36
CA LEU A 33 -9.05 -6.79 -9.90
C LEU A 33 -9.64 -6.50 -8.52
N THR A 34 -10.94 -6.74 -8.33
CA THR A 34 -11.63 -6.55 -7.06
C THR A 34 -11.02 -7.42 -5.97
N PHE A 35 -10.73 -8.68 -6.28
CA PHE A 35 -10.09 -9.62 -5.35
C PHE A 35 -8.68 -9.15 -4.98
N SER A 36 -7.87 -8.73 -5.95
CA SER A 36 -6.52 -8.21 -5.71
C SER A 36 -6.52 -6.97 -4.80
N LEU A 37 -7.48 -6.06 -4.99
CA LEU A 37 -7.65 -4.89 -4.12
C LEU A 37 -8.03 -5.30 -2.69
N SER A 38 -8.94 -6.27 -2.52
CA SER A 38 -9.30 -6.77 -1.19
C SER A 38 -8.10 -7.41 -0.47
N LYS A 39 -7.17 -8.04 -1.21
CA LYS A 39 -5.94 -8.60 -0.64
C LYS A 39 -4.98 -7.54 -0.09
N ALA A 40 -4.93 -6.36 -0.70
CA ALA A 40 -4.19 -5.23 -0.13
C ALA A 40 -4.80 -4.77 1.21
N TYR A 41 -6.13 -4.81 1.35
CA TYR A 41 -6.80 -4.52 2.62
C TYR A 41 -6.55 -5.62 3.67
N ASP A 42 -6.52 -6.89 3.26
CA ASP A 42 -6.12 -8.00 4.13
C ASP A 42 -4.70 -7.75 4.68
N LEU A 43 -3.75 -7.38 3.82
CA LEU A 43 -2.37 -7.07 4.22
C LEU A 43 -2.30 -5.91 5.22
N TYR A 44 -3.06 -4.85 5.01
CA TYR A 44 -3.12 -3.71 5.92
C TYR A 44 -3.51 -4.14 7.35
N ASN A 45 -4.57 -4.93 7.48
CA ASN A 45 -5.02 -5.41 8.78
C ASN A 45 -4.02 -6.44 9.37
N TYR A 46 -3.43 -7.27 8.54
CA TYR A 46 -2.44 -8.26 8.96
C TYR A 46 -1.17 -7.60 9.51
N LEU A 47 -0.70 -6.50 8.89
CA LEU A 47 0.43 -5.73 9.38
C LEU A 47 0.11 -4.95 10.67
N LEU A 48 -1.11 -4.46 10.85
CA LEU A 48 -1.55 -3.92 12.14
C LEU A 48 -1.56 -5.01 13.22
N ALA A 49 -2.06 -6.20 12.91
CA ALA A 49 -2.06 -7.34 13.82
C ALA A 49 -0.65 -7.84 14.16
N LEU A 50 0.37 -7.57 13.33
CA LEU A 50 1.77 -7.88 13.64
C LEU A 50 2.23 -7.13 14.91
N ILE A 51 1.85 -5.88 15.09
CA ILE A 51 2.16 -5.09 16.28
C ILE A 51 1.61 -5.79 17.53
N VAL A 52 0.38 -6.29 17.44
CA VAL A 52 -0.26 -7.07 18.51
C VAL A 52 0.51 -8.37 18.77
N GLY A 53 0.85 -9.11 17.73
CA GLY A 53 1.62 -10.36 17.81
C GLY A 53 2.98 -10.16 18.51
N ILE A 54 3.70 -9.10 18.13
CA ILE A 54 4.99 -8.76 18.78
C ILE A 54 4.78 -8.41 20.25
N THR A 55 3.73 -7.67 20.60
CA THR A 55 3.43 -7.33 21.99
C THR A 55 3.09 -8.59 22.82
N GLN A 56 2.36 -9.52 22.25
CA GLN A 56 2.06 -10.81 22.88
C GLN A 56 3.33 -11.65 23.07
N GLU A 57 4.24 -11.66 22.11
CA GLU A 57 5.55 -12.31 22.26
C GLU A 57 6.37 -11.65 23.39
N ALA A 58 6.40 -10.32 23.45
CA ALA A 58 7.04 -9.59 24.53
C ALA A 58 6.45 -9.96 25.89
N ARG A 59 5.13 -10.15 25.98
CA ARG A 59 4.44 -10.57 27.22
C ARG A 59 4.90 -11.95 27.67
N ARG A 60 5.01 -12.91 26.75
CA ARG A 60 5.54 -14.26 27.04
C ARG A 60 6.95 -14.19 27.60
N HIS A 61 7.83 -13.39 26.98
CA HIS A 61 9.19 -13.18 27.45
C HIS A 61 9.24 -12.51 28.84
N LEU A 62 8.36 -11.55 29.10
CA LEU A 62 8.26 -10.88 30.39
C LEU A 62 7.84 -11.87 31.51
N GLU A 63 6.86 -12.72 31.27
CA GLU A 63 6.39 -13.73 32.23
C GLU A 63 7.51 -14.70 32.63
N VAL A 64 8.29 -15.15 31.66
CA VAL A 64 9.47 -16.02 31.90
C VAL A 64 10.52 -15.25 32.73
N ALA A 65 10.82 -14.01 32.35
CA ALA A 65 11.81 -13.18 33.08
C ALA A 65 11.37 -12.87 34.52
N GLN A 66 10.10 -12.60 34.75
CA GLN A 66 9.52 -12.36 36.08
C GLN A 66 9.60 -13.63 36.96
N SER A 67 9.25 -14.79 36.39
CA SER A 67 9.33 -16.07 37.10
C SER A 67 10.77 -16.42 37.50
N ARG A 68 11.72 -16.10 36.62
CA ARG A 68 13.15 -16.24 36.90
C ARG A 68 13.61 -15.30 38.01
N ALA A 69 13.27 -14.00 37.90
CA ALA A 69 13.62 -12.98 38.88
C ALA A 69 13.08 -13.34 40.29
N THR A 70 11.83 -13.82 40.38
CA THR A 70 11.23 -14.27 41.61
C THR A 70 12.00 -15.45 42.24
N ARG A 71 12.38 -16.44 41.42
CA ARG A 71 13.12 -17.61 41.88
C ARG A 71 14.55 -17.26 42.35
N GLU A 72 15.21 -16.34 41.63
CA GLU A 72 16.59 -15.97 41.88
C GLU A 72 16.74 -14.78 42.90
N GLY A 73 15.63 -14.15 43.27
CA GLY A 73 15.63 -12.99 44.19
C GLY A 73 16.27 -11.74 43.56
N THR A 74 16.21 -11.63 42.22
CA THR A 74 16.78 -10.51 41.45
C THR A 74 15.75 -9.42 41.17
N THR A 75 16.21 -8.29 40.63
CA THR A 75 15.33 -7.15 40.29
C THR A 75 14.29 -7.57 39.24
N MET A 76 13.03 -7.18 39.45
CA MET A 76 11.95 -7.43 38.51
C MET A 76 12.19 -6.68 37.18
N PRO A 77 11.95 -7.34 36.02
CA PRO A 77 12.07 -6.69 34.74
C PRO A 77 11.01 -5.60 34.57
N SER A 78 11.38 -4.56 33.82
CA SER A 78 10.43 -3.49 33.47
C SER A 78 9.27 -4.01 32.61
N GLN A 79 8.08 -3.54 32.93
CA GLN A 79 6.84 -3.90 32.19
C GLN A 79 6.45 -2.84 31.15
N LYS A 80 7.23 -1.74 31.03
CA LYS A 80 6.88 -0.55 30.25
C LYS A 80 6.50 -0.88 28.79
N PHE A 81 7.26 -1.73 28.11
CA PHE A 81 7.00 -2.09 26.72
C PHE A 81 5.72 -2.92 26.56
N VAL A 82 5.50 -3.90 27.44
CA VAL A 82 4.32 -4.79 27.39
C VAL A 82 3.02 -4.06 27.68
N TYR A 83 3.09 -3.03 28.55
CA TYR A 83 1.94 -2.17 28.90
C TYR A 83 1.92 -0.86 28.10
N ASN A 84 2.59 -0.83 26.95
CA ASN A 84 2.47 0.28 26.00
C ASN A 84 1.00 0.51 25.64
N ARG A 85 0.48 1.71 25.91
CA ARG A 85 -0.97 2.03 25.81
C ARG A 85 -1.47 1.96 24.38
N PHE A 86 -0.66 2.38 23.41
CA PHE A 86 -1.02 2.27 22.00
C PHE A 86 -1.15 0.81 21.58
N ALA A 87 -0.19 -0.06 21.93
CA ALA A 87 -0.25 -1.48 21.59
C ALA A 87 -1.44 -2.18 22.26
N MET A 88 -1.72 -1.86 23.54
CA MET A 88 -2.89 -2.38 24.26
C MET A 88 -4.21 -1.91 23.61
N GLN A 89 -4.27 -0.64 23.19
CA GLN A 89 -5.44 -0.10 22.49
C GLN A 89 -5.65 -0.81 21.15
N LEU A 90 -4.58 -1.07 20.41
CA LEU A 90 -4.64 -1.79 19.13
C LEU A 90 -5.07 -3.26 19.34
N GLU A 91 -4.54 -3.94 20.37
CA GLU A 91 -4.95 -5.30 20.75
C GLU A 91 -6.45 -5.38 21.09
N GLY A 92 -6.97 -4.35 21.76
CA GLY A 92 -8.40 -4.24 22.07
C GLY A 92 -9.26 -3.62 20.97
N ASN A 93 -8.68 -3.25 19.82
CA ASN A 93 -9.42 -2.57 18.77
C ASN A 93 -10.47 -3.48 18.15
N LYS A 94 -11.75 -3.03 18.21
CA LYS A 94 -12.88 -3.84 17.78
C LYS A 94 -12.83 -4.15 16.29
N MET A 95 -12.53 -3.16 15.44
CA MET A 95 -12.49 -3.35 13.99
C MET A 95 -11.41 -4.34 13.56
N LEU A 96 -10.22 -4.25 14.19
CA LEU A 96 -9.12 -5.18 13.91
C LEU A 96 -9.48 -6.60 14.32
N ASN A 97 -10.06 -6.78 15.52
CA ASN A 97 -10.44 -8.08 16.04
C ASN A 97 -11.55 -8.71 15.20
N ASP A 98 -12.62 -7.96 14.89
CA ASP A 98 -13.72 -8.41 14.02
C ASP A 98 -13.19 -8.85 12.64
N PHE A 99 -12.21 -8.13 12.08
CA PHE A 99 -11.58 -8.51 10.83
C PHE A 99 -10.75 -9.80 10.98
N MET A 100 -9.87 -9.85 11.97
CA MET A 100 -8.96 -10.99 12.17
C MET A 100 -9.71 -12.30 12.49
N GLU A 101 -10.86 -12.25 13.14
CA GLU A 101 -11.73 -13.41 13.36
C GLU A 101 -12.23 -14.05 12.06
N THR A 102 -12.34 -13.27 10.98
CA THR A 102 -12.74 -13.77 9.65
C THR A 102 -11.56 -14.41 8.89
N GLN A 103 -10.33 -14.21 9.35
CA GLN A 103 -9.13 -14.67 8.66
C GLN A 103 -8.71 -16.07 9.13
N LYS A 104 -8.19 -16.85 8.19
CA LYS A 104 -7.64 -18.19 8.51
C LYS A 104 -6.23 -18.12 9.07
N LYS A 105 -5.46 -17.08 8.72
CA LYS A 105 -4.07 -16.87 9.11
C LYS A 105 -3.98 -15.82 10.20
N ASN A 106 -3.12 -16.08 11.17
CA ASN A 106 -2.80 -15.13 12.24
C ASN A 106 -1.30 -15.25 12.60
N TRP A 107 -0.78 -14.27 13.34
CA TRP A 107 0.64 -14.24 13.69
C TRP A 107 1.08 -15.33 14.67
N ASN A 108 0.14 -16.01 15.34
CA ASN A 108 0.48 -17.17 16.19
C ASN A 108 0.99 -18.36 15.36
N ASP A 109 0.72 -18.38 14.06
CA ASP A 109 1.22 -19.40 13.14
C ASP A 109 2.69 -19.17 12.77
N GLU A 110 3.26 -17.99 13.11
CA GLU A 110 4.62 -17.55 12.77
C GLU A 110 5.50 -17.26 14.02
N PRO A 111 5.61 -18.20 14.97
CA PRO A 111 6.28 -17.95 16.25
C PRO A 111 7.78 -17.65 16.09
N GLU A 112 8.45 -18.25 15.12
CA GLU A 112 9.88 -18.03 14.90
C GLU A 112 10.15 -16.62 14.36
N PHE A 113 9.28 -16.11 13.48
CA PHE A 113 9.37 -14.75 13.01
C PHE A 113 9.11 -13.75 14.15
N LEU A 114 8.09 -14.00 14.97
CA LEU A 114 7.78 -13.12 16.12
C LEU A 114 8.94 -13.05 17.12
N LYS A 115 9.60 -14.17 17.42
CA LYS A 115 10.79 -14.18 18.28
C LYS A 115 11.94 -13.39 17.67
N LYS A 116 12.18 -13.56 16.38
CA LYS A 116 13.27 -12.90 15.66
C LYS A 116 13.07 -11.38 15.65
N ILE A 117 11.90 -10.90 15.25
CA ILE A 117 11.59 -9.47 15.21
C ILE A 117 11.59 -8.84 16.61
N TYR A 118 11.07 -9.55 17.62
CA TYR A 118 11.13 -9.08 19.00
C TYR A 118 12.58 -8.93 19.49
N THR A 119 13.47 -9.87 19.16
CA THR A 119 14.90 -9.76 19.46
C THR A 119 15.51 -8.53 18.81
N GLN A 120 15.26 -8.31 17.51
CA GLN A 120 15.73 -7.11 16.80
C GLN A 120 15.22 -5.81 17.45
N ILE A 121 13.97 -5.81 17.90
CA ILE A 121 13.38 -4.67 18.62
C ILE A 121 14.13 -4.41 19.92
N THR A 122 14.33 -5.41 20.77
CA THR A 122 15.00 -5.24 22.09
C THR A 122 16.47 -4.83 21.98
N GLU A 123 17.13 -5.20 20.89
CA GLU A 123 18.51 -4.80 20.58
C GLU A 123 18.61 -3.40 20.00
N SER A 124 17.51 -2.85 19.46
CA SER A 124 17.49 -1.54 18.81
C SER A 124 17.72 -0.39 19.80
N GLN A 125 18.36 0.69 19.32
CA GLN A 125 18.52 1.90 20.12
C GLN A 125 17.18 2.56 20.45
N ILE A 126 16.22 2.47 19.53
CA ILE A 126 14.84 3.00 19.71
C ILE A 126 14.18 2.40 20.94
N TYR A 127 14.26 1.09 21.12
CA TYR A 127 13.72 0.39 22.27
C TYR A 127 14.46 0.77 23.57
N LYS A 128 15.80 0.78 23.54
CA LYS A 128 16.62 1.13 24.71
C LYS A 128 16.35 2.54 25.19
N ASP A 129 16.25 3.50 24.29
CA ASP A 129 15.94 4.89 24.61
C ASP A 129 14.54 5.04 25.23
N TYR A 130 13.54 4.34 24.66
CA TYR A 130 12.19 4.32 25.22
C TYR A 130 12.15 3.71 26.61
N MET A 131 12.83 2.59 26.85
CA MET A 131 12.86 1.93 28.16
C MET A 131 13.58 2.78 29.21
N ALA A 132 14.61 3.54 28.82
CA ALA A 132 15.37 4.42 29.70
C ALA A 132 14.67 5.78 29.93
N SER A 133 13.76 6.18 29.08
CA SER A 133 13.05 7.46 29.20
C SER A 133 12.12 7.50 30.41
N PRO A 134 12.12 8.57 31.18
CA PRO A 134 11.15 8.78 32.29
C PRO A 134 9.76 9.18 31.75
N GLU A 135 9.64 9.46 30.46
CA GLU A 135 8.36 9.85 29.83
C GLU A 135 7.37 8.69 29.88
N ASP A 136 6.18 8.97 30.42
CA ASP A 136 5.05 8.05 30.53
C ASP A 136 3.81 8.72 29.95
N SER A 137 3.71 8.71 28.60
CA SER A 137 2.60 9.30 27.87
C SER A 137 2.13 8.40 26.73
N TYR A 138 0.86 8.51 26.37
CA TYR A 138 0.32 7.81 25.22
C TYR A 138 1.04 8.20 23.92
N ASP A 139 1.41 9.46 23.77
CA ASP A 139 2.12 9.95 22.58
C ASP A 139 3.52 9.34 22.48
N ALA A 140 4.24 9.17 23.58
CA ALA A 140 5.53 8.46 23.60
C ALA A 140 5.35 6.98 23.22
N ASP A 141 4.30 6.33 23.71
CA ASP A 141 3.96 4.94 23.40
C ASP A 141 3.64 4.74 21.92
N ARG A 142 2.83 5.63 21.35
CA ARG A 142 2.48 5.61 19.93
C ARG A 142 3.68 5.92 19.04
N GLU A 143 4.49 6.90 19.41
CA GLU A 143 5.69 7.28 18.66
C GLU A 143 6.76 6.19 18.66
N LEU A 144 6.88 5.41 19.76
CA LEU A 144 7.72 4.22 19.78
C LEU A 144 7.35 3.28 18.65
N TRP A 145 6.08 2.88 18.57
CA TRP A 145 5.63 1.94 17.54
C TRP A 145 5.74 2.51 16.13
N ARG A 146 5.51 3.81 15.94
CA ARG A 146 5.73 4.46 14.67
C ARG A 146 7.20 4.36 14.22
N LYS A 147 8.14 4.59 15.14
CA LYS A 147 9.59 4.47 14.86
C LYS A 147 10.01 3.02 14.63
N LEU A 148 9.57 2.09 15.47
CA LEU A 148 9.86 0.66 15.32
C LEU A 148 9.34 0.13 13.98
N TYR A 149 8.10 0.47 13.62
CA TYR A 149 7.52 0.06 12.35
C TYR A 149 8.37 0.54 11.19
N ARG A 150 8.67 1.83 11.15
CA ARG A 150 9.43 2.45 10.06
C ARG A 150 10.85 1.93 9.92
N THR A 151 11.49 1.56 11.04
CA THR A 151 12.91 1.21 11.04
C THR A 151 13.15 -0.30 10.93
N LEU A 152 12.27 -1.12 11.52
CA LEU A 152 12.50 -2.56 11.67
C LEU A 152 11.46 -3.42 10.95
N ILE A 153 10.29 -2.88 10.56
CA ILE A 153 9.20 -3.64 9.95
C ILE A 153 9.04 -3.28 8.47
N GLU A 154 9.01 -1.99 8.13
CA GLU A 154 8.75 -1.48 6.78
C GLU A 154 9.70 -2.08 5.72
N ASN A 155 11.00 -2.22 6.03
CA ASN A 155 12.02 -2.76 5.12
C ASN A 155 12.65 -4.05 5.68
N ASN A 156 11.85 -4.96 6.21
CA ASN A 156 12.33 -6.21 6.80
C ASN A 156 12.30 -7.34 5.78
N ALA A 157 13.46 -7.78 5.31
CA ALA A 157 13.57 -8.83 4.29
C ALA A 157 12.99 -10.19 4.74
N ASP A 158 13.03 -10.51 6.03
CA ASP A 158 12.42 -11.75 6.53
C ASP A 158 10.89 -11.65 6.48
N LEU A 159 10.34 -10.47 6.81
CA LEU A 159 8.90 -10.21 6.67
C LEU A 159 8.47 -10.27 5.22
N ASP A 160 9.23 -9.64 4.32
CA ASP A 160 8.93 -9.63 2.89
C ASP A 160 8.88 -11.05 2.34
N SER A 161 9.88 -11.90 2.67
CA SER A 161 9.91 -13.31 2.26
C SER A 161 8.71 -14.09 2.82
N LEU A 162 8.36 -13.87 4.08
CA LEU A 162 7.21 -14.54 4.71
C LEU A 162 5.89 -14.13 4.07
N LEU A 163 5.71 -12.85 3.76
CA LEU A 163 4.50 -12.35 3.11
C LEU A 163 4.39 -12.87 1.67
N GLU A 164 5.50 -12.99 0.94
CA GLU A 164 5.57 -13.57 -0.40
C GLU A 164 5.12 -15.03 -0.41
N GLU A 165 5.55 -15.82 0.56
CA GLU A 165 5.12 -17.21 0.72
C GLU A 165 3.62 -17.34 1.04
N GLN A 166 3.05 -16.34 1.72
CA GLN A 166 1.65 -16.37 2.12
C GLN A 166 0.69 -15.91 1.03
N SER A 167 1.08 -14.95 0.20
CA SER A 167 0.21 -14.39 -0.84
C SER A 167 0.99 -13.68 -1.94
N ILE A 168 0.85 -14.15 -3.17
CA ILE A 168 1.42 -13.50 -4.36
C ILE A 168 0.89 -12.07 -4.60
N TYR A 169 -0.25 -11.72 -4.01
CA TYR A 169 -0.84 -10.38 -4.14
C TYR A 169 -0.16 -9.34 -3.26
N TRP A 170 0.64 -9.77 -2.27
CA TRP A 170 1.21 -8.87 -1.27
C TRP A 170 2.56 -8.29 -1.63
N ASN A 171 3.32 -8.93 -2.54
CA ASN A 171 4.67 -8.52 -2.91
C ASN A 171 4.78 -7.05 -3.30
N ASP A 172 3.98 -6.65 -4.29
CA ASP A 172 4.05 -5.30 -4.85
C ASP A 172 3.24 -4.27 -4.04
N ASP A 173 2.39 -4.74 -3.12
CA ASP A 173 1.49 -3.87 -2.36
C ASP A 173 2.10 -3.37 -1.07
N LYS A 174 3.09 -4.09 -0.52
CA LYS A 174 3.60 -3.83 0.82
C LYS A 174 4.08 -2.40 1.01
N GLU A 175 4.83 -1.85 0.07
CA GLU A 175 5.37 -0.49 0.17
C GLU A 175 4.25 0.56 0.34
N ILE A 176 3.19 0.49 -0.46
CA ILE A 176 2.07 1.41 -0.33
C ILE A 176 1.24 1.12 0.92
N VAL A 177 1.04 -0.15 1.27
CA VAL A 177 0.29 -0.54 2.47
C VAL A 177 1.01 -0.11 3.74
N ASP A 178 2.34 -0.18 3.81
CA ASP A 178 3.13 0.34 4.94
C ASP A 178 2.83 1.82 5.21
N THR A 179 2.63 2.63 4.17
CA THR A 179 2.26 4.04 4.32
C THR A 179 0.91 4.22 5.01
N PHE A 180 -0.05 3.32 4.72
CA PHE A 180 -1.37 3.32 5.36
C PHE A 180 -1.30 2.86 6.82
N VAL A 181 -0.47 1.87 7.13
CA VAL A 181 -0.21 1.44 8.51
C VAL A 181 0.38 2.58 9.33
N LEU A 182 1.43 3.24 8.81
CA LEU A 182 2.05 4.40 9.47
C LEU A 182 1.07 5.57 9.67
N LYS A 183 0.21 5.84 8.67
CA LYS A 183 -0.86 6.83 8.76
C LYS A 183 -1.87 6.46 9.85
N THR A 184 -2.21 5.18 9.98
CA THR A 184 -3.12 4.68 11.00
C THR A 184 -2.51 4.85 12.38
N ILE A 185 -1.26 4.43 12.61
CA ILE A 185 -0.56 4.62 13.89
C ILE A 185 -0.60 6.10 14.29
N LYS A 186 -0.29 7.01 13.37
CA LYS A 186 -0.29 8.46 13.63
C LYS A 186 -1.67 9.01 14.02
N ARG A 187 -2.76 8.41 13.52
CA ARG A 187 -4.14 8.87 13.77
C ARG A 187 -4.76 8.32 15.05
N PHE A 188 -4.11 7.37 15.71
CA PHE A 188 -4.61 6.82 16.95
C PHE A 188 -4.64 7.88 18.04
N GLU A 189 -5.75 7.94 18.77
CA GLU A 189 -5.97 8.83 19.91
C GLU A 189 -6.46 8.00 21.10
N GLU A 190 -5.86 8.22 22.27
CA GLU A 190 -6.16 7.47 23.50
C GLU A 190 -7.65 7.52 23.86
N LYS A 191 -8.29 8.69 23.65
CA LYS A 191 -9.71 8.92 23.98
C LYS A 191 -10.69 7.96 23.25
N ASN A 192 -10.29 7.44 22.09
CA ASN A 192 -11.13 6.58 21.26
C ASN A 192 -11.14 5.12 21.74
N GLN A 193 -10.22 4.74 22.63
CA GLN A 193 -10.12 3.40 23.22
C GLN A 193 -10.24 2.28 22.16
N ALA A 194 -10.99 1.22 22.44
CA ALA A 194 -11.25 0.10 21.53
C ALA A 194 -12.05 0.47 20.25
N HIS A 195 -12.66 1.65 20.23
CA HIS A 195 -13.48 2.14 19.12
C HIS A 195 -12.71 3.08 18.17
N GLN A 196 -11.38 3.15 18.28
CA GLN A 196 -10.58 3.88 17.31
C GLN A 196 -10.84 3.34 15.91
N GLU A 197 -11.29 4.23 15.02
CA GLU A 197 -11.53 3.84 13.63
C GLU A 197 -10.22 3.55 12.90
N LEU A 198 -10.19 2.41 12.22
CA LEU A 198 -9.17 2.06 11.22
C LEU A 198 -9.54 2.68 9.88
N LEU A 199 -8.63 2.64 8.93
CA LEU A 199 -8.95 3.05 7.57
C LEU A 199 -9.98 2.06 6.98
N PRO A 200 -11.09 2.53 6.38
CA PRO A 200 -12.03 1.65 5.71
C PRO A 200 -11.38 0.99 4.48
N GLU A 201 -11.95 -0.10 3.99
CA GLU A 201 -11.46 -0.75 2.77
C GLU A 201 -11.41 0.24 1.61
N TYR A 202 -12.51 0.88 1.27
CA TYR A 202 -12.58 1.99 0.32
C TYR A 202 -12.95 3.28 1.04
N ASP A 203 -12.39 4.40 0.58
CA ASP A 203 -12.75 5.71 1.14
C ASP A 203 -14.18 6.12 0.70
N SER A 204 -14.64 5.64 -0.46
CA SER A 204 -15.98 5.89 -0.99
C SER A 204 -16.44 4.79 -1.97
N GLU A 205 -17.74 4.66 -2.20
CA GLU A 205 -18.28 3.82 -3.28
C GLU A 205 -17.84 4.33 -4.66
N GLU A 206 -17.56 5.62 -4.80
CA GLU A 206 -17.00 6.19 -6.04
C GLU A 206 -15.64 5.58 -6.39
N ASP A 207 -14.78 5.32 -5.41
CA ASP A 207 -13.46 4.73 -5.65
C ASP A 207 -13.56 3.26 -6.07
N LYS A 208 -14.53 2.54 -5.56
CA LYS A 208 -14.83 1.18 -6.01
C LYS A 208 -15.31 1.15 -7.48
N GLU A 209 -16.22 2.06 -7.83
CA GLU A 209 -16.67 2.22 -9.20
C GLU A 209 -15.56 2.75 -10.13
N TYR A 210 -14.68 3.59 -9.62
CA TYR A 210 -13.52 4.09 -10.36
C TYR A 210 -12.62 2.95 -10.83
N ALA A 211 -12.28 2.00 -9.96
CA ALA A 211 -11.45 0.85 -10.31
C ALA A 211 -12.04 0.06 -11.48
N ARG A 212 -13.33 -0.27 -11.39
CA ARG A 212 -14.06 -1.03 -12.41
C ARG A 212 -14.14 -0.28 -13.74
N LYS A 213 -14.54 0.99 -13.70
CA LYS A 213 -14.70 1.82 -14.90
C LYS A 213 -13.38 2.06 -15.60
N LEU A 214 -12.29 2.30 -14.85
CA LEU A 214 -10.97 2.52 -15.43
C LEU A 214 -10.47 1.27 -16.15
N PHE A 215 -10.55 0.10 -15.50
CA PHE A 215 -10.13 -1.15 -16.11
C PHE A 215 -10.92 -1.47 -17.39
N ARG A 216 -12.26 -1.39 -17.33
CA ARG A 216 -13.09 -1.62 -18.50
C ARG A 216 -12.80 -0.64 -19.64
N ALA A 217 -12.70 0.64 -19.35
CA ALA A 217 -12.39 1.65 -20.37
C ALA A 217 -11.04 1.36 -21.04
N ALA A 218 -10.03 1.02 -20.26
CA ALA A 218 -8.69 0.73 -20.76
C ALA A 218 -8.69 -0.49 -21.72
N VAL A 219 -9.40 -1.56 -21.34
CA VAL A 219 -9.42 -2.81 -22.14
C VAL A 219 -10.36 -2.72 -23.34
N MET A 220 -11.55 -2.13 -23.17
CA MET A 220 -12.56 -2.10 -24.23
C MET A 220 -12.22 -1.12 -25.36
N ASN A 221 -11.49 -0.05 -25.08
CA ASN A 221 -11.11 0.96 -26.06
C ASN A 221 -9.61 0.90 -26.41
N ALA A 222 -8.97 -0.25 -26.21
CA ALA A 222 -7.53 -0.44 -26.40
C ALA A 222 -7.06 -0.01 -27.80
N ASP A 223 -7.78 -0.40 -28.86
CA ASP A 223 -7.43 -0.10 -30.25
C ASP A 223 -7.44 1.42 -30.51
N GLU A 224 -8.44 2.12 -29.97
CA GLU A 224 -8.54 3.58 -30.09
C GLU A 224 -7.37 4.27 -29.38
N TYR A 225 -7.06 3.85 -28.16
CA TYR A 225 -5.97 4.46 -27.38
C TYR A 225 -4.60 4.16 -27.99
N GLN A 226 -4.40 2.96 -28.54
CA GLN A 226 -3.18 2.61 -29.26
C GLN A 226 -3.05 3.40 -30.58
N HIS A 227 -4.16 3.70 -31.24
CA HIS A 227 -4.17 4.58 -32.40
C HIS A 227 -3.68 5.98 -32.04
N TYR A 228 -4.16 6.60 -30.94
CA TYR A 228 -3.66 7.90 -30.48
C TYR A 228 -2.15 7.87 -30.15
N MET A 229 -1.67 6.77 -29.55
CA MET A 229 -0.24 6.61 -29.28
C MET A 229 0.57 6.51 -30.60
N SER A 230 0.07 5.76 -31.58
CA SER A 230 0.72 5.60 -32.87
C SER A 230 0.79 6.92 -33.66
N GLU A 231 -0.28 7.72 -33.63
CA GLU A 231 -0.29 9.05 -34.29
C GLU A 231 0.69 10.02 -33.64
N ALA A 232 0.76 10.04 -32.29
CA ALA A 232 1.69 10.89 -31.55
C ALA A 232 3.15 10.46 -31.72
N SER A 233 3.39 9.19 -32.04
CA SER A 233 4.73 8.61 -32.19
C SER A 233 5.32 8.71 -33.58
N ARG A 234 4.77 9.51 -34.50
CA ARG A 234 5.21 9.59 -35.95
C ARG A 234 6.72 9.74 -36.18
N ASN A 235 7.45 10.22 -35.16
CA ASN A 235 8.91 10.35 -35.19
C ASN A 235 9.64 9.28 -34.35
N TRP A 236 8.93 8.28 -33.83
CA TRP A 236 9.46 7.26 -32.93
C TRP A 236 8.99 5.88 -33.38
N ASP A 237 9.88 4.92 -33.30
CA ASP A 237 9.55 3.54 -33.63
C ASP A 237 8.73 2.91 -32.47
N PHE A 238 7.40 2.94 -32.60
CA PHE A 238 6.45 2.38 -31.63
C PHE A 238 6.74 0.90 -31.31
N SER A 239 7.33 0.16 -32.28
CA SER A 239 7.68 -1.25 -32.10
C SER A 239 8.80 -1.49 -31.08
N ARG A 240 9.54 -0.44 -30.69
CA ARG A 240 10.64 -0.51 -29.71
C ARG A 240 10.23 -0.18 -28.29
N LEU A 241 8.97 0.18 -28.08
CA LEU A 241 8.46 0.47 -26.73
C LEU A 241 8.38 -0.79 -25.89
N ALA A 242 8.70 -0.66 -24.61
CA ALA A 242 8.41 -1.71 -23.66
C ALA A 242 6.89 -1.92 -23.59
N TYR A 243 6.46 -3.15 -23.57
CA TYR A 243 5.02 -3.46 -23.53
C TYR A 243 4.33 -2.85 -22.30
N MET A 244 5.03 -2.77 -21.17
CA MET A 244 4.54 -2.10 -19.98
C MET A 244 4.28 -0.60 -20.21
N ASP A 245 5.13 0.09 -20.99
CA ASP A 245 4.94 1.51 -21.32
C ASP A 245 3.63 1.71 -22.10
N ILE A 246 3.34 0.80 -23.04
CA ILE A 246 2.10 0.82 -23.81
C ILE A 246 0.89 0.66 -22.89
N VAL A 247 0.93 -0.32 -21.97
CA VAL A 247 -0.15 -0.57 -21.02
C VAL A 247 -0.36 0.65 -20.11
N ILE A 248 0.70 1.22 -19.56
CA ILE A 248 0.62 2.40 -18.69
C ILE A 248 0.01 3.59 -19.42
N MET A 249 0.46 3.89 -20.65
CA MET A 249 -0.09 4.98 -21.45
C MET A 249 -1.54 4.74 -21.83
N GLN A 250 -1.90 3.52 -22.19
CA GLN A 250 -3.28 3.13 -22.52
C GLN A 250 -4.23 3.43 -21.35
N ILE A 251 -3.84 3.07 -20.12
CA ILE A 251 -4.64 3.30 -18.92
C ILE A 251 -4.70 4.79 -18.61
N ALA A 252 -3.61 5.53 -18.77
CA ALA A 252 -3.58 6.98 -18.60
C ALA A 252 -4.56 7.70 -19.54
N ILE A 253 -4.60 7.30 -20.82
CA ILE A 253 -5.54 7.83 -21.80
C ILE A 253 -6.98 7.47 -21.40
N ALA A 254 -7.21 6.21 -21.00
CA ALA A 254 -8.52 5.76 -20.50
C ALA A 254 -9.01 6.62 -19.33
N GLU A 255 -8.12 6.93 -18.36
CA GLU A 255 -8.48 7.80 -17.24
C GLU A 255 -8.82 9.22 -17.69
N MET A 256 -7.99 9.81 -18.55
CA MET A 256 -8.25 11.16 -19.08
C MET A 256 -9.57 11.25 -19.82
N MET A 257 -9.93 10.23 -20.58
CA MET A 257 -11.15 10.19 -21.38
C MET A 257 -12.41 9.88 -20.55
N THR A 258 -12.29 9.04 -19.52
CA THR A 258 -13.45 8.49 -18.79
C THR A 258 -13.85 9.34 -17.58
N PHE A 259 -12.90 10.04 -16.94
CA PHE A 259 -13.13 10.74 -15.67
C PHE A 259 -12.96 12.25 -15.80
N PRO A 260 -14.01 13.00 -16.13
CA PRO A 260 -13.92 14.45 -16.37
C PRO A 260 -13.47 15.24 -15.14
N SER A 261 -13.70 14.74 -13.92
CA SER A 261 -13.31 15.40 -12.67
C SER A 261 -11.81 15.30 -12.36
N ILE A 262 -11.06 14.39 -13.03
CA ILE A 262 -9.62 14.24 -12.81
C ILE A 262 -8.88 15.15 -13.79
N PRO A 263 -8.07 16.12 -13.32
CA PRO A 263 -7.29 16.98 -14.20
C PRO A 263 -6.27 16.19 -15.02
N ILE A 264 -6.03 16.59 -16.27
CA ILE A 264 -5.09 15.94 -17.20
C ILE A 264 -3.69 15.80 -16.56
N ASN A 265 -3.20 16.88 -15.95
CA ASN A 265 -1.87 16.88 -15.33
C ASN A 265 -1.76 15.90 -14.17
N VAL A 266 -2.84 15.66 -13.43
CA VAL A 266 -2.88 14.64 -12.37
C VAL A 266 -2.71 13.26 -12.98
N SER A 267 -3.52 12.90 -13.97
CA SER A 267 -3.39 11.60 -14.67
C SER A 267 -1.98 11.41 -15.22
N ILE A 268 -1.42 12.39 -15.93
CA ILE A 268 -0.06 12.27 -16.48
C ILE A 268 0.97 12.01 -15.39
N ASN A 269 0.95 12.79 -14.30
CA ASN A 269 1.94 12.66 -13.23
C ASN A 269 1.84 11.30 -12.54
N GLU A 270 0.65 10.84 -12.21
CA GLU A 270 0.42 9.55 -11.55
C GLU A 270 0.97 8.37 -12.41
N TYR A 271 0.68 8.34 -13.70
CA TYR A 271 1.17 7.26 -14.57
C TYR A 271 2.65 7.36 -14.90
N VAL A 272 3.22 8.57 -14.90
CA VAL A 272 4.68 8.77 -14.95
C VAL A 272 5.35 8.21 -13.69
N ASP A 273 4.78 8.43 -12.52
CA ASP A 273 5.31 7.87 -11.26
C ASP A 273 5.18 6.34 -11.23
N ILE A 274 4.07 5.78 -11.67
CA ILE A 274 3.90 4.32 -11.83
C ILE A 274 4.95 3.74 -12.78
N SER A 275 5.28 4.44 -13.88
CA SER A 275 6.28 3.97 -14.83
C SER A 275 7.70 3.86 -14.24
N LYS A 276 8.02 4.67 -13.24
CA LYS A 276 9.31 4.59 -12.52
C LYS A 276 9.45 3.30 -11.71
N LEU A 277 8.31 2.75 -11.25
CA LEU A 277 8.27 1.51 -10.46
C LEU A 277 8.22 0.26 -11.36
N TYR A 278 7.47 0.31 -12.46
CA TYR A 278 7.11 -0.88 -13.24
C TYR A 278 7.76 -0.94 -14.64
N SER A 279 8.52 0.08 -15.06
CA SER A 279 9.14 0.10 -16.36
C SER A 279 10.63 0.47 -16.30
N THR A 280 11.20 0.88 -17.44
CA THR A 280 12.63 1.18 -17.53
C THR A 280 12.96 2.58 -16.99
N PRO A 281 14.20 2.87 -16.55
CA PRO A 281 14.58 4.21 -16.07
C PRO A 281 14.37 5.34 -17.09
N ARG A 282 14.26 4.99 -18.38
CA ARG A 282 14.04 5.96 -19.48
C ARG A 282 12.57 6.17 -19.79
N SER A 283 11.70 5.26 -19.35
CA SER A 283 10.27 5.24 -19.67
C SER A 283 9.53 6.47 -19.16
N ALA A 284 9.85 6.94 -17.95
CA ALA A 284 9.16 8.07 -17.33
C ALA A 284 9.20 9.36 -18.18
N GLY A 285 10.37 9.70 -18.73
CA GLY A 285 10.52 10.88 -19.60
C GLY A 285 9.77 10.73 -20.93
N TYR A 286 9.83 9.52 -21.51
CA TYR A 286 9.14 9.19 -22.74
C TYR A 286 7.60 9.23 -22.56
N ILE A 287 7.08 8.52 -21.56
CA ILE A 287 5.64 8.47 -21.25
C ILE A 287 5.09 9.86 -20.99
N ASN A 288 5.84 10.68 -20.22
CA ASN A 288 5.44 12.06 -19.96
C ASN A 288 5.28 12.89 -21.25
N GLY A 289 6.26 12.81 -22.16
CA GLY A 289 6.20 13.53 -23.44
C GLY A 289 5.08 13.04 -24.34
N MET A 290 4.87 11.72 -24.42
CA MET A 290 3.81 11.11 -25.22
C MET A 290 2.42 11.48 -24.70
N LEU A 291 2.17 11.32 -23.40
CA LEU A 291 0.87 11.65 -22.80
C LEU A 291 0.54 13.14 -22.93
N ASP A 292 1.53 14.02 -22.77
CA ASP A 292 1.33 15.47 -22.98
C ASP A 292 0.96 15.79 -24.44
N ALA A 293 1.64 15.18 -25.42
CA ALA A 293 1.33 15.37 -26.84
C ALA A 293 -0.07 14.82 -27.20
N ILE A 294 -0.41 13.63 -26.73
CA ILE A 294 -1.73 13.02 -26.95
C ILE A 294 -2.82 13.88 -26.31
N ALA A 295 -2.66 14.31 -25.07
CA ALA A 295 -3.65 15.13 -24.38
C ALA A 295 -3.90 16.45 -25.10
N ARG A 296 -2.84 17.15 -25.56
CA ARG A 296 -2.97 18.37 -26.35
C ARG A 296 -3.73 18.14 -27.66
N HIS A 297 -3.42 17.08 -28.37
CA HIS A 297 -4.12 16.72 -29.60
C HIS A 297 -5.61 16.46 -29.36
N LEU A 298 -5.94 15.67 -28.33
CA LEU A 298 -7.33 15.34 -27.98
C LEU A 298 -8.12 16.57 -27.52
N VAL A 299 -7.51 17.51 -26.84
CA VAL A 299 -8.13 18.82 -26.47
C VAL A 299 -8.35 19.66 -27.74
N GLN A 300 -7.37 19.77 -28.62
CA GLN A 300 -7.46 20.57 -29.86
C GLN A 300 -8.52 20.02 -30.83
N THR A 301 -8.68 18.72 -30.89
CA THR A 301 -9.66 18.06 -31.75
C THR A 301 -11.06 17.93 -31.14
N GLY A 302 -11.21 18.38 -29.87
CA GLY A 302 -12.48 18.33 -29.16
C GLY A 302 -12.89 16.95 -28.64
N HIS A 303 -12.00 15.95 -28.72
CA HIS A 303 -12.23 14.61 -28.16
C HIS A 303 -12.10 14.62 -26.63
N LEU A 304 -11.37 15.56 -26.05
CA LEU A 304 -11.21 15.73 -24.62
C LEU A 304 -11.68 17.12 -24.19
N LEU A 305 -12.82 17.17 -23.48
CA LEU A 305 -13.46 18.44 -23.03
C LEU A 305 -12.88 18.94 -21.70
N LYS A 306 -11.58 18.80 -21.48
CA LYS A 306 -10.86 19.25 -20.29
C LYS A 306 -9.89 20.38 -20.65
N HIS A 307 -9.68 21.29 -19.73
CA HIS A 307 -8.62 22.29 -19.87
C HIS A 307 -7.28 21.74 -19.37
N MET A 308 -6.23 21.94 -20.15
CA MET A 308 -4.86 21.73 -19.67
C MET A 308 -4.44 22.98 -18.87
N GLU A 309 -4.16 22.80 -17.59
CA GLU A 309 -3.53 23.86 -16.82
C GLU A 309 -2.09 24.09 -17.31
N PRO A 310 -1.64 25.35 -17.43
CA PRO A 310 -0.25 25.61 -17.77
C PRO A 310 0.66 25.01 -16.68
N ARG A 311 1.65 24.23 -17.10
CA ARG A 311 2.65 23.69 -16.16
C ARG A 311 3.40 24.86 -15.51
N ASN A 312 3.24 25.03 -14.22
CA ASN A 312 4.19 25.80 -13.43
C ASN A 312 5.52 25.05 -13.44
N ASN A 313 6.44 25.44 -14.30
CA ASN A 313 7.84 25.06 -14.23
C ASN A 313 8.40 25.60 -12.90
N LYS A 314 8.24 24.87 -11.82
CA LYS A 314 9.10 25.06 -10.66
C LYS A 314 10.42 24.39 -10.99
N GLN A 315 11.42 25.24 -11.25
CA GLN A 315 12.83 24.91 -11.33
C GLN A 315 13.34 24.21 -10.06
#